data_dc63df48a89772640329ac2c19ec42b1
#
_entry.id   dc63df48a89772640329ac2c19ec42b1
#
_cell.length_a   1.000
_cell.length_b   1.000
_cell.length_c   1.000
_cell.angle_alpha   90.00
_cell.angle_beta   90.00
_cell.angle_gamma   90.00
#
_symmetry.space_group_name_H-M   'P 1'
#
loop_
_entity.id
_entity.type
_entity.pdbx_description
1 polymer ?
#
loop_
_entity_poly.entity_id
_entity_poly.type
_entity_poly.pdbx_seq_one_letter_code
_entity_poly.pdbx_strand_id
1 'polypeptide(L)'
;MTDTLQRPPLPDRLSADTSSPHYVAAVFEHEIGIRLNDNERKDVEEYCISEGWVKVPAGKTVDRNGHPILIKLKGKVEAFYR
;
A
#
# COMPACT_ATOMS: atom_id res chain seq x y z
N MET A 1 -27.41 1.46 11.28
CA MET A 1 -26.67 1.49 11.18
C MET A 1 -25.67 1.69 10.64
N THR A 2 -25.25 1.94 10.42
CA THR A 2 -24.33 2.21 10.06
C THR A 2 -23.17 1.52 9.99
N ASP A 3 -23.11 0.39 9.94
CA ASP A 3 -21.93 -0.40 9.92
C ASP A 3 -21.14 -0.31 8.71
N THR A 4 -21.72 0.14 7.64
CA THR A 4 -20.97 0.42 6.44
C THR A 4 -19.88 1.43 6.67
N LEU A 5 -19.93 2.15 7.77
CA LEU A 5 -18.91 3.11 8.11
C LEU A 5 -17.82 2.52 8.98
N GLN A 6 -17.97 1.25 9.36
CA GLN A 6 -17.00 0.62 10.25
C GLN A 6 -15.92 -0.06 9.45
N ARG A 7 -15.09 0.75 8.82
CA ARG A 7 -13.92 0.24 8.14
C ARG A 7 -12.80 0.02 9.15
N PRO A 8 -12.00 -1.02 8.99
CA PRO A 8 -10.88 -1.22 9.90
C PRO A 8 -9.91 -0.05 9.80
N PRO A 9 -9.22 0.31 10.88
CA PRO A 9 -8.22 1.37 10.80
C PRO A 9 -7.11 0.93 9.86
N LEU A 10 -6.61 1.87 9.06
CA LEU A 10 -5.52 1.58 8.15
C LEU A 10 -4.25 1.38 8.97
N PRO A 11 -3.52 0.27 8.75
CA PRO A 11 -2.32 0.01 9.52
C PRO A 11 -1.18 0.95 9.14
N ASP A 12 -0.21 1.07 10.03
CA ASP A 12 0.99 1.85 9.76
C ASP A 12 1.79 1.27 8.60
N ARG A 13 1.77 -0.06 8.47
CA ARG A 13 2.44 -0.76 7.37
C ARG A 13 1.48 -1.76 6.76
N LEU A 14 1.37 -1.75 5.44
CA LEU A 14 0.44 -2.60 4.73
C LEU A 14 1.09 -3.06 3.43
N SER A 15 0.90 -4.32 3.09
CA SER A 15 1.37 -4.90 1.85
C SER A 15 0.22 -5.47 1.06
N ALA A 16 0.24 -5.32 -0.25
CA ALA A 16 -0.73 -5.94 -1.15
C ALA A 16 -0.38 -7.40 -1.45
N ASP A 17 0.81 -7.85 -1.04
CA ASP A 17 1.26 -9.21 -1.26
C ASP A 17 0.62 -10.12 -0.22
N THR A 18 -0.22 -11.05 -0.67
CA THR A 18 -0.97 -11.94 0.22
C THR A 18 -0.08 -12.84 1.05
N SER A 19 1.17 -13.03 0.65
CA SER A 19 2.11 -13.85 1.42
C SER A 19 2.88 -13.02 2.45
N SER A 20 2.71 -11.71 2.47
CA SER A 20 3.41 -10.85 3.41
C SER A 20 2.73 -10.87 4.78
N PRO A 21 3.50 -10.84 5.89
CA PRO A 21 2.91 -10.69 7.21
C PRO A 21 2.21 -9.35 7.41
N HIS A 22 2.40 -8.40 6.51
CA HIS A 22 1.76 -7.10 6.58
C HIS A 22 0.51 -7.01 5.71
N TYR A 23 0.07 -8.12 5.12
CA TYR A 23 -1.16 -8.16 4.36
C TYR A 23 -2.37 -8.22 5.31
N VAL A 24 -3.33 -7.34 5.11
CA VAL A 24 -4.56 -7.31 5.91
C VAL A 24 -5.75 -7.38 4.96
N ALA A 25 -6.35 -8.57 4.85
CA ALA A 25 -7.42 -8.79 3.89
C ALA A 25 -8.62 -7.88 4.13
N ALA A 26 -8.98 -7.62 5.38
CA ALA A 26 -10.14 -6.81 5.70
C ALA A 26 -10.02 -5.39 5.16
N VAL A 27 -8.81 -4.86 5.07
CA VAL A 27 -8.58 -3.52 4.53
C VAL A 27 -8.83 -3.52 3.03
N PHE A 28 -8.43 -4.59 2.35
CA PHE A 28 -8.57 -4.68 0.89
C PHE A 28 -9.98 -5.00 0.43
N GLU A 29 -10.92 -5.19 1.34
CA GLU A 29 -12.33 -5.25 0.98
C GLU A 29 -12.87 -3.87 0.62
N HIS A 30 -12.10 -2.83 0.87
CA HIS A 30 -12.48 -1.45 0.57
C HIS A 30 -11.47 -0.86 -0.41
N GLU A 31 -11.85 0.20 -1.07
CA GLU A 31 -10.90 0.92 -1.92
C GLU A 31 -10.02 1.80 -1.05
N ILE A 32 -8.72 1.71 -1.30
CA ILE A 32 -7.72 2.43 -0.52
C ILE A 32 -6.92 3.34 -1.45
N GLY A 33 -6.68 4.57 -0.98
CA GLY A 33 -5.78 5.48 -1.68
C GLY A 33 -4.51 5.67 -0.88
N ILE A 34 -3.40 5.80 -1.57
CA ILE A 34 -2.10 6.08 -0.96
C ILE A 34 -1.55 7.36 -1.57
N ARG A 35 -1.10 8.26 -0.72
CA ARG A 35 -0.55 9.53 -1.17
C ARG A 35 0.90 9.63 -0.70
N LEU A 36 1.78 9.98 -1.61
CA LEU A 36 3.19 10.20 -1.30
C LEU A 36 3.51 11.65 -1.65
N ASN A 37 3.95 12.43 -0.66
CA ASN A 37 4.26 13.86 -0.83
C ASN A 37 3.11 14.62 -1.49
N ASP A 38 1.88 14.35 -1.00
CA ASP A 38 0.64 14.98 -1.47
C ASP A 38 0.21 14.57 -2.87
N ASN A 39 0.86 13.58 -3.47
CA ASN A 39 0.49 13.06 -4.78
C ASN A 39 -0.03 11.64 -4.63
N GLU A 40 -1.26 11.40 -5.07
CA GLU A 40 -1.81 10.06 -4.99
C GLU A 40 -1.12 9.15 -5.98
N ARG A 41 -0.76 7.95 -5.52
CA ARG A 41 -0.15 6.91 -6.36
C ARG A 41 -1.03 5.69 -6.36
N LYS A 42 -1.21 5.10 -7.53
CA LYS A 42 -2.05 3.91 -7.67
C LYS A 42 -1.23 2.64 -7.83
N ASP A 43 0.08 2.78 -7.88
CA ASP A 43 1.00 1.66 -8.14
C ASP A 43 1.70 1.15 -6.88
N VAL A 44 1.22 1.54 -5.70
CA VAL A 44 1.88 1.18 -4.44
C VAL A 44 1.57 -0.27 -4.08
N GLU A 45 2.62 -1.06 -3.87
CA GLU A 45 2.50 -2.45 -3.45
C GLU A 45 2.65 -2.60 -1.94
N GLU A 46 3.34 -1.68 -1.30
CA GLU A 46 3.53 -1.71 0.14
C GLU A 46 3.83 -0.30 0.61
N TYR A 47 3.42 0.03 1.82
CA TYR A 47 3.76 1.32 2.40
C TYR A 47 4.11 1.17 3.88
N CYS A 48 4.83 2.15 4.41
CA CYS A 48 5.04 2.29 5.85
C CYS A 48 4.99 3.78 6.20
N ILE A 49 3.99 4.16 6.98
CA ILE A 49 3.77 5.56 7.31
C ILE A 49 4.82 6.07 8.29
N SER A 50 5.10 5.28 9.32
CA SER A 50 6.05 5.72 10.35
C SER A 50 7.47 5.87 9.82
N GLU A 51 7.86 5.02 8.87
CA GLU A 51 9.19 5.12 8.26
C GLU A 51 9.20 6.02 7.04
N GLY A 52 8.03 6.36 6.52
CA GLY A 52 7.91 7.31 5.42
C GLY A 52 8.39 6.77 4.09
N TRP A 53 7.86 5.62 3.65
CA TRP A 53 8.22 5.09 2.35
C TRP A 53 7.06 4.28 1.74
N VAL A 54 7.11 4.13 0.42
CA VAL A 54 6.23 3.23 -0.31
C VAL A 54 7.09 2.40 -1.25
N LYS A 55 6.61 1.20 -1.60
CA LYS A 55 7.26 0.36 -2.61
C LYS A 55 6.37 0.29 -3.83
N VAL A 56 6.97 0.51 -4.99
CA VAL A 56 6.25 0.53 -6.26
C VAL A 56 7.03 -0.29 -7.28
N PRO A 57 6.35 -0.84 -8.31
CA PRO A 57 7.06 -1.58 -9.34
C PRO A 57 8.03 -0.69 -10.11
N ALA A 58 9.18 -1.22 -10.46
CA ALA A 58 10.19 -0.51 -11.25
C ALA A 58 9.92 -0.74 -12.73
N GLY A 59 8.85 -0.13 -13.24
CA GLY A 59 8.46 -0.29 -14.63
C GLY A 59 8.05 -1.72 -14.92
N LYS A 60 8.53 -2.27 -16.03
CA LYS A 60 8.21 -3.64 -16.44
C LYS A 60 9.29 -4.63 -16.11
N THR A 61 10.27 -4.22 -15.31
CA THR A 61 11.39 -5.09 -14.96
C THR A 61 10.94 -6.16 -13.96
N VAL A 62 11.36 -7.40 -14.19
CA VAL A 62 11.07 -8.50 -13.29
C VAL A 62 12.37 -9.21 -12.92
N ASP A 63 12.34 -9.92 -11.79
CA ASP A 63 13.51 -10.69 -11.37
C ASP A 63 13.53 -12.06 -12.06
N ARG A 64 14.45 -12.93 -11.66
CA ARG A 64 14.61 -14.25 -12.28
C ARG A 64 13.38 -15.11 -12.18
N ASN A 65 12.57 -14.90 -11.15
CA ASN A 65 11.38 -15.69 -10.89
C ASN A 65 10.13 -15.07 -11.51
N GLY A 66 10.27 -13.99 -12.27
CA GLY A 66 9.16 -13.33 -12.91
C GLY A 66 8.39 -12.40 -11.99
N HIS A 67 8.91 -12.11 -10.79
CA HIS A 67 8.27 -11.20 -9.88
C HIS A 67 8.68 -9.76 -10.19
N PRO A 68 7.76 -8.80 -10.07
CA PRO A 68 8.13 -7.40 -10.30
C PRO A 68 9.20 -6.95 -9.32
N ILE A 69 10.16 -6.20 -9.83
CA ILE A 69 11.15 -5.58 -8.97
C ILE A 69 10.53 -4.32 -8.39
N LEU A 70 10.57 -4.19 -7.06
CA LEU A 70 10.01 -3.05 -6.38
C LEU A 70 11.10 -2.09 -5.97
N ILE A 71 10.82 -0.80 -6.08
CA ILE A 71 11.72 0.23 -5.59
C ILE A 71 11.06 0.96 -4.44
N LYS A 72 11.87 1.43 -3.51
CA LYS A 72 11.38 2.15 -2.34
C LYS A 72 11.51 3.65 -2.60
N LEU A 73 10.40 4.36 -2.47
CA LEU A 73 10.35 5.81 -2.59
C LEU A 73 10.09 6.38 -1.20
N LYS A 74 10.92 7.32 -0.76
CA LYS A 74 10.78 7.93 0.55
C LYS A 74 10.06 9.26 0.47
N GLY A 75 9.29 9.55 1.52
CA GLY A 75 8.56 10.81 1.61
C GLY A 75 7.45 10.72 2.62
N LYS A 76 6.56 11.70 2.60
CA LYS A 76 5.41 11.71 3.48
C LYS A 76 4.34 10.78 2.91
N VAL A 77 3.97 9.77 3.69
CA VAL A 77 3.01 8.76 3.27
C VAL A 77 1.69 8.97 3.98
N GLU A 78 0.61 8.97 3.23
CA GLU A 78 -0.73 9.02 3.78
C GLU A 78 -1.57 7.91 3.16
N ALA A 79 -2.33 7.22 3.98
CA ALA A 79 -3.26 6.20 3.52
C ALA A 79 -4.66 6.61 3.91
N PHE A 80 -5.63 6.35 3.03
CA PHE A 80 -7.00 6.74 3.28
C PHE A 80 -7.94 5.81 2.55
N TYR A 81 -9.19 5.76 2.99
CA TYR A 81 -10.23 5.07 2.26
C TYR A 81 -10.85 6.03 1.25
N ARG A 82 -11.11 5.50 0.06
CA ARG A 82 -11.78 6.27 -0.98
C ARG A 82 -13.29 6.32 -0.78
#